data_54bc6b09d201a6d4d04927fb2d624fbf
#
_entry.id   54bc6b09d201a6d4d04927fb2d624fbf
#
_cell.length_a   1.000
_cell.length_b   1.000
_cell.length_c   1.000
_cell.angle_alpha   90.00
_cell.angle_beta   90.00
_cell.angle_gamma   90.00
#
_symmetry.space_group_name_H-M   'P 1'
#
loop_
_entity.id
_entity.type
_entity.pdbx_description
1 polymer ?
#
loop_
_entity_poly.entity_id
_entity_poly.type
_entity_poly.pdbx_seq_one_letter_code
_entity_poly.pdbx_strand_id
1 'polypeptide(L)'
;MTVQIITIDGPSGSGKGTLAAKLAEYYGYHLLDSGALYRLLGLSLHKRDLFEELESNLAVCADIAAQLNIRFKSTDQGTKIYLDDEDVTQTIRTERVGEYASKVAAVPELRAALFTRQRDFAQQPGLVADGRDMATTIFPEAQAKIYLTASAESRAERRVKQLQG
;
A
#
# COMPACT_ATOMS: atom_id res chain seq x y z
N MET A 1 -14.57 21.01 -3.76
CA MET A 1 -14.85 19.97 -4.77
C MET A 1 -14.52 18.59 -4.22
N THR A 2 -15.37 17.62 -4.55
CA THR A 2 -15.16 16.23 -4.14
C THR A 2 -13.97 15.63 -4.90
N VAL A 3 -13.07 14.96 -4.19
CA VAL A 3 -11.93 14.28 -4.81
C VAL A 3 -12.45 13.00 -5.49
N GLN A 4 -12.05 12.77 -6.72
CA GLN A 4 -12.41 11.56 -7.46
C GLN A 4 -11.55 10.40 -6.97
N ILE A 5 -12.19 9.29 -6.60
CA ILE A 5 -11.50 8.11 -6.08
C ILE A 5 -11.94 6.88 -6.88
N ILE A 6 -10.93 6.15 -7.37
CA ILE A 6 -11.12 4.86 -8.03
C ILE A 6 -10.48 3.82 -7.12
N THR A 7 -11.27 2.85 -6.69
CA THR A 7 -10.72 1.74 -5.89
C THR A 7 -10.61 0.48 -6.74
N ILE A 8 -9.54 -0.28 -6.51
CA ILE A 8 -9.30 -1.55 -7.19
C ILE A 8 -8.99 -2.59 -6.12
N ASP A 9 -9.91 -3.51 -5.89
CA ASP A 9 -9.75 -4.56 -4.90
C ASP A 9 -9.59 -5.90 -5.59
N GLY A 10 -8.85 -6.79 -4.97
CA GLY A 10 -8.65 -8.12 -5.49
C GLY A 10 -7.52 -8.85 -4.77
N PRO A 11 -7.43 -10.16 -5.00
CA PRO A 11 -6.37 -10.97 -4.37
C PRO A 11 -5.00 -10.68 -4.99
N SER A 12 -3.97 -11.14 -4.30
CA SER A 12 -2.61 -11.13 -4.81
C SER A 12 -2.56 -11.86 -6.17
N GLY A 13 -1.83 -11.32 -7.13
CA GLY A 13 -1.71 -11.93 -8.45
C GLY A 13 -2.90 -11.71 -9.38
N SER A 14 -3.83 -10.81 -9.02
CA SER A 14 -4.98 -10.47 -9.88
C SER A 14 -4.65 -9.44 -10.97
N GLY A 15 -3.49 -8.78 -10.87
CA GLY A 15 -3.12 -7.70 -11.80
C GLY A 15 -3.57 -6.32 -11.33
N LYS A 16 -4.09 -6.20 -10.10
CA LYS A 16 -4.63 -4.94 -9.60
C LYS A 16 -3.59 -3.82 -9.54
N GLY A 17 -2.35 -4.14 -9.15
CA GLY A 17 -1.28 -3.13 -9.08
C GLY A 17 -0.94 -2.57 -10.46
N THR A 18 -0.89 -3.42 -11.48
CA THR A 18 -0.62 -3.00 -12.85
C THR A 18 -1.75 -2.11 -13.38
N LEU A 19 -3.00 -2.49 -13.14
CA LEU A 19 -4.15 -1.69 -13.55
C LEU A 19 -4.16 -0.35 -12.83
N ALA A 20 -3.89 -0.35 -11.51
CA ALA A 20 -3.88 0.88 -10.72
C ALA A 20 -2.84 1.87 -11.24
N ALA A 21 -1.62 1.41 -11.52
CA ALA A 21 -0.56 2.26 -12.06
C ALA A 21 -0.96 2.87 -13.41
N LYS A 22 -1.56 2.07 -14.30
CA LYS A 22 -2.01 2.54 -15.61
C LYS A 22 -3.12 3.58 -15.49
N LEU A 23 -4.09 3.36 -14.61
CA LEU A 23 -5.18 4.32 -14.41
C LEU A 23 -4.68 5.62 -13.78
N ALA A 24 -3.78 5.53 -12.80
CA ALA A 24 -3.20 6.71 -12.19
C ALA A 24 -2.44 7.56 -13.21
N GLU A 25 -1.67 6.92 -14.07
CA GLU A 25 -0.95 7.61 -15.15
C GLU A 25 -1.90 8.23 -16.16
N TYR A 26 -2.93 7.48 -16.58
CA TYR A 26 -3.90 7.95 -17.57
C TYR A 26 -4.65 9.19 -17.09
N TYR A 27 -5.11 9.22 -15.85
CA TYR A 27 -5.88 10.34 -15.30
C TYR A 27 -5.01 11.42 -14.64
N GLY A 28 -3.73 11.18 -14.44
CA GLY A 28 -2.87 12.06 -13.66
C GLY A 28 -3.23 12.09 -12.18
N TYR A 29 -3.75 10.98 -11.66
CA TYR A 29 -4.17 10.86 -10.27
C TYR A 29 -3.03 10.36 -9.37
N HIS A 30 -3.16 10.62 -8.09
CA HIS A 30 -2.28 10.01 -7.08
C HIS A 30 -2.52 8.50 -7.04
N LEU A 31 -1.53 7.77 -6.56
CA LEU A 31 -1.58 6.30 -6.47
C LEU A 31 -1.34 5.88 -5.04
N LEU A 32 -2.13 4.92 -4.55
CA LEU A 32 -1.97 4.29 -3.25
C LEU A 32 -1.97 2.78 -3.42
N ASP A 33 -0.90 2.13 -2.95
CA ASP A 33 -0.84 0.68 -2.79
C ASP A 33 -1.02 0.38 -1.30
N SER A 34 -2.22 0.00 -0.90
CA SER A 34 -2.56 -0.22 0.51
C SER A 34 -1.72 -1.34 1.15
N GLY A 35 -1.48 -2.42 0.41
CA GLY A 35 -0.67 -3.53 0.92
C GLY A 35 0.75 -3.13 1.25
N ALA A 36 1.31 -2.19 0.52
CA ALA A 36 2.66 -1.71 0.75
C ALA A 36 2.79 -0.89 2.04
N LEU A 37 1.72 -0.25 2.51
CA LEU A 37 1.79 0.61 3.69
C LEU A 37 2.29 -0.11 4.94
N TYR A 38 1.78 -1.30 5.19
CA TYR A 38 2.20 -2.09 6.36
C TYR A 38 3.67 -2.47 6.25
N ARG A 39 4.13 -2.80 5.05
CA ARG A 39 5.54 -3.10 4.79
C ARG A 39 6.43 -1.87 4.98
N LEU A 40 5.96 -0.73 4.51
CA LEU A 40 6.69 0.54 4.65
C LEU A 40 6.81 0.96 6.11
N LEU A 41 5.75 0.82 6.89
CA LEU A 41 5.81 1.11 8.31
C LEU A 41 6.79 0.16 9.02
N GLY A 42 6.69 -1.13 8.75
CA GLY A 42 7.62 -2.11 9.32
C GLY A 42 9.07 -1.79 9.01
N LEU A 43 9.36 -1.45 7.76
CA LEU A 43 10.70 -1.06 7.34
C LEU A 43 11.16 0.23 8.02
N SER A 44 10.29 1.23 8.12
CA SER A 44 10.61 2.50 8.79
C SER A 44 10.96 2.29 10.26
N LEU A 45 10.16 1.49 10.95
CA LEU A 45 10.41 1.18 12.36
C LEU A 45 11.71 0.41 12.57
N HIS A 46 12.01 -0.52 11.67
CA HIS A 46 13.26 -1.26 11.69
C HIS A 46 14.47 -0.34 11.51
N LYS A 47 14.41 0.57 10.54
CA LYS A 47 15.49 1.54 10.29
C LYS A 47 15.72 2.48 11.46
N ARG A 48 14.69 2.72 12.27
CA ARG A 48 14.77 3.60 13.45
C ARG A 48 15.07 2.85 14.75
N ASP A 49 15.33 1.54 14.65
CA ASP A 49 15.58 0.65 15.80
C ASP A 49 14.43 0.61 16.82
N LEU A 50 13.19 0.78 16.32
CA LEU A 50 11.97 0.76 17.14
C LEU A 50 11.17 -0.53 16.99
N PHE A 51 11.49 -1.35 16.00
CA PHE A 51 10.68 -2.51 15.66
C PHE A 51 10.68 -3.58 16.77
N GLU A 52 11.82 -3.84 17.37
CA GLU A 52 11.95 -4.89 18.42
C GLU A 52 11.27 -4.49 19.73
N GLU A 53 11.16 -3.19 20.01
CA GLU A 53 10.55 -2.66 21.23
C GLU A 53 9.26 -1.91 20.94
N LEU A 54 8.50 -2.40 19.96
CA LEU A 54 7.33 -1.73 19.44
C LEU A 54 6.28 -1.46 20.54
N GLU A 55 6.02 -2.42 21.41
CA GLU A 55 5.04 -2.28 22.48
C GLU A 55 5.42 -1.22 23.51
N SER A 56 6.72 -1.07 23.76
CA SER A 56 7.24 -0.08 24.72
C SER A 56 7.22 1.34 24.13
N ASN A 57 7.14 1.46 22.80
CA ASN A 57 7.22 2.74 22.09
C ASN A 57 5.97 2.99 21.23
N LEU A 58 4.83 2.48 21.65
CA LEU A 58 3.62 2.45 20.83
C LEU A 58 3.18 3.84 20.35
N ALA A 59 3.19 4.84 21.23
CA ALA A 59 2.80 6.20 20.88
C ALA A 59 3.73 6.80 19.81
N VAL A 60 5.04 6.59 19.94
CA VAL A 60 6.03 7.04 18.96
C VAL A 60 5.82 6.33 17.62
N CYS A 61 5.60 5.01 17.65
CA CYS A 61 5.36 4.23 16.44
C CYS A 61 4.08 4.65 15.72
N ALA A 62 3.02 4.96 16.47
CA ALA A 62 1.77 5.44 15.89
C ALA A 62 1.96 6.81 15.23
N ASP A 63 2.74 7.71 15.83
CA ASP A 63 3.06 9.00 15.23
C ASP A 63 3.87 8.84 13.94
N ILE A 64 4.81 7.91 13.91
CA ILE A 64 5.58 7.60 12.70
C ILE A 64 4.65 7.08 11.60
N ALA A 65 3.71 6.19 11.95
CA ALA A 65 2.73 5.67 11.01
C ALA A 65 1.86 6.79 10.41
N ALA A 66 1.38 7.70 11.25
CA ALA A 66 0.53 8.80 10.83
C ALA A 66 1.25 9.79 9.91
N GLN A 67 2.57 9.88 10.00
CA GLN A 67 3.39 10.86 9.28
C GLN A 67 4.36 10.22 8.29
N LEU A 68 4.13 8.96 7.89
CA LEU A 68 5.02 8.29 6.94
C LEU A 68 5.24 9.15 5.70
N ASN A 69 6.50 9.41 5.39
CA ASN A 69 6.90 10.11 4.18
C ASN A 69 7.08 9.08 3.06
N ILE A 70 6.00 8.85 2.33
CA ILE A 70 5.95 7.83 1.29
C ILE A 70 5.36 8.39 0.00
N ARG A 71 5.85 7.87 -1.13
CA ARG A 71 5.32 8.21 -2.46
C ARG A 71 5.24 6.96 -3.30
N PHE A 72 4.15 6.86 -4.06
CA PHE A 72 3.96 5.85 -5.08
C PHE A 72 3.99 6.54 -6.43
N LYS A 73 4.83 6.08 -7.33
CA LYS A 73 4.96 6.66 -8.67
C LYS A 73 4.70 5.59 -9.72
N SER A 74 3.74 5.86 -10.60
CA SER A 74 3.48 4.98 -11.73
C SER A 74 4.55 5.20 -12.80
N THR A 75 5.09 4.10 -13.34
CA THR A 75 6.07 4.10 -14.41
C THR A 75 5.69 3.05 -15.44
N ASP A 76 6.35 3.07 -16.60
CA ASP A 76 6.15 2.07 -17.64
C ASP A 76 6.45 0.65 -17.15
N GLN A 77 7.27 0.53 -16.12
CA GLN A 77 7.68 -0.75 -15.53
C GLN A 77 6.89 -1.11 -14.26
N GLY A 78 5.83 -0.38 -13.97
CA GLY A 78 5.01 -0.58 -12.78
C GLY A 78 5.17 0.55 -11.77
N THR A 79 4.82 0.26 -10.51
CA THR A 79 4.86 1.26 -9.44
C THR A 79 6.23 1.29 -8.77
N LYS A 80 6.82 2.47 -8.67
CA LYS A 80 7.99 2.70 -7.81
C LYS A 80 7.54 3.27 -6.48
N ILE A 81 8.19 2.84 -5.41
CA ILE A 81 7.82 3.16 -4.03
C ILE A 81 9.01 3.81 -3.32
N TYR A 82 8.75 4.96 -2.71
CA TYR A 82 9.77 5.74 -1.99
C TYR A 82 9.38 5.89 -0.53
N LEU A 83 10.34 5.66 0.34
CA LEU A 83 10.24 5.91 1.78
C LEU A 83 11.37 6.87 2.16
N ASP A 84 10.99 8.03 2.72
CA ASP A 84 11.95 9.10 3.07
C ASP A 84 12.85 9.46 1.88
N ASP A 85 12.23 9.53 0.68
CA ASP A 85 12.88 9.85 -0.60
C ASP A 85 13.85 8.78 -1.12
N GLU A 86 13.93 7.63 -0.46
CA GLU A 86 14.74 6.49 -0.90
C GLU A 86 13.85 5.50 -1.66
N ASP A 87 14.32 5.02 -2.82
CA ASP A 87 13.63 3.99 -3.59
C ASP A 87 13.74 2.65 -2.85
N VAL A 88 12.62 2.17 -2.32
CA VAL A 88 12.53 0.91 -1.59
C VAL A 88 11.69 -0.13 -2.32
N THR A 89 11.45 0.06 -3.61
CA THR A 89 10.57 -0.79 -4.42
C THR A 89 10.92 -2.28 -4.29
N GLN A 90 12.19 -2.61 -4.35
CA GLN A 90 12.62 -4.00 -4.22
C GLN A 90 12.73 -4.44 -2.76
N THR A 91 13.19 -3.56 -1.88
CA THR A 91 13.39 -3.86 -0.45
C THR A 91 12.10 -4.31 0.21
N ILE A 92 10.98 -3.65 -0.05
CA ILE A 92 9.70 -3.98 0.61
C ILE A 92 9.11 -5.30 0.13
N ARG A 93 9.61 -5.88 -0.96
CA ARG A 93 9.12 -7.16 -1.49
C ARG A 93 9.79 -8.36 -0.83
N THR A 94 10.80 -8.13 -0.01
CA THR A 94 11.51 -9.22 0.67
C THR A 94 10.63 -9.89 1.71
N GLU A 95 10.91 -11.17 1.96
CA GLU A 95 10.21 -11.95 2.98
C GLU A 95 10.37 -11.32 4.37
N ARG A 96 11.54 -10.82 4.67
CA ARG A 96 11.84 -10.18 5.95
C ARG A 96 10.92 -8.97 6.21
N VAL A 97 10.73 -8.12 5.21
CA VAL A 97 9.83 -6.97 5.33
C VAL A 97 8.37 -7.44 5.43
N GLY A 98 8.03 -8.54 4.78
CA GLY A 98 6.72 -9.17 4.93
C GLY A 98 6.44 -9.60 6.37
N GLU A 99 7.44 -10.11 7.07
CA GLU A 99 7.34 -10.46 8.49
C GLU A 99 7.14 -9.21 9.36
N TYR A 100 7.84 -8.12 9.06
CA TYR A 100 7.64 -6.84 9.73
C TYR A 100 6.20 -6.35 9.55
N ALA A 101 5.68 -6.46 8.34
CA ALA A 101 4.31 -6.04 8.03
C ALA A 101 3.28 -6.82 8.85
N SER A 102 3.46 -8.13 8.99
CA SER A 102 2.57 -8.99 9.78
C SER A 102 2.55 -8.58 11.24
N LYS A 103 3.71 -8.27 11.81
CA LYS A 103 3.81 -7.84 13.22
C LYS A 103 3.13 -6.49 13.44
N VAL A 104 3.33 -5.54 12.53
CA VAL A 104 2.69 -4.22 12.58
C VAL A 104 1.18 -4.35 12.46
N ALA A 105 0.70 -5.21 11.56
CA ALA A 105 -0.74 -5.41 11.32
C ALA A 105 -1.48 -6.00 12.53
N ALA A 106 -0.76 -6.64 13.44
CA ALA A 106 -1.33 -7.20 14.66
C ALA A 106 -1.58 -6.15 15.75
N VAL A 107 -1.09 -4.91 15.58
CA VAL A 107 -1.19 -3.85 16.59
C VAL A 107 -2.32 -2.88 16.22
N PRO A 108 -3.44 -2.85 16.97
CA PRO A 108 -4.60 -2.02 16.62
C PRO A 108 -4.30 -0.54 16.46
N GLU A 109 -3.46 0.03 17.30
CA GLU A 109 -3.10 1.46 17.27
C GLU A 109 -2.36 1.82 15.99
N LEU A 110 -1.52 0.92 15.48
CA LEU A 110 -0.80 1.13 14.23
C LEU A 110 -1.73 0.97 13.03
N ARG A 111 -2.66 0.01 13.09
CA ARG A 111 -3.69 -0.15 12.06
C ARG A 111 -4.55 1.11 11.96
N ALA A 112 -4.96 1.67 13.09
CA ALA A 112 -5.76 2.90 13.13
C ALA A 112 -5.00 4.08 12.53
N ALA A 113 -3.72 4.24 12.87
CA ALA A 113 -2.87 5.29 12.32
C ALA A 113 -2.69 5.15 10.81
N LEU A 114 -2.51 3.92 10.31
CA LEU A 114 -2.39 3.64 8.88
C LEU A 114 -3.71 3.82 8.15
N PHE A 115 -4.84 3.55 8.80
CA PHE A 115 -6.16 3.84 8.21
C PHE A 115 -6.25 5.33 7.85
N THR A 116 -5.95 6.19 8.81
CA THR A 116 -5.96 7.64 8.61
C THR A 116 -4.93 8.05 7.54
N ARG A 117 -3.73 7.47 7.59
CA ARG A 117 -2.67 7.79 6.61
C ARG A 117 -3.10 7.45 5.18
N GLN A 118 -3.81 6.32 4.99
CA GLN A 118 -4.34 5.95 3.68
C GLN A 118 -5.33 6.99 3.17
N ARG A 119 -6.24 7.45 4.02
CA ARG A 119 -7.23 8.45 3.63
C ARG A 119 -6.59 9.78 3.24
N ASP A 120 -5.43 10.10 3.79
CA ASP A 120 -4.68 11.31 3.43
C ASP A 120 -4.23 11.32 1.96
N PHE A 121 -4.21 10.17 1.28
CA PHE A 121 -3.88 10.10 -0.14
C PHE A 121 -4.99 10.65 -1.03
N ALA A 122 -6.20 10.84 -0.52
CA ALA A 122 -7.32 11.36 -1.30
C ALA A 122 -7.18 12.86 -1.50
N GLN A 123 -6.40 13.23 -2.50
CA GLN A 123 -6.05 14.61 -2.85
C GLN A 123 -6.43 14.90 -4.30
N GLN A 124 -6.72 16.18 -4.60
CA GLN A 124 -6.92 16.60 -5.98
C GLN A 124 -5.67 16.34 -6.81
N PRO A 125 -5.77 15.96 -8.09
CA PRO A 125 -7.00 15.84 -8.89
C PRO A 125 -7.79 14.55 -8.66
N GLY A 126 -7.24 13.58 -7.96
CA GLY A 126 -7.90 12.32 -7.68
C GLY A 126 -6.95 11.26 -7.18
N LEU A 127 -7.49 10.09 -6.87
CA LEU A 127 -6.74 8.97 -6.30
C LEU A 127 -7.15 7.66 -6.95
N VAL A 128 -6.18 6.82 -7.27
CA VAL A 128 -6.38 5.40 -7.57
C VAL A 128 -5.79 4.61 -6.39
N ALA A 129 -6.62 3.84 -5.72
CA ALA A 129 -6.21 3.07 -4.54
C ALA A 129 -6.43 1.58 -4.78
N ASP A 130 -5.36 0.79 -4.67
CA ASP A 130 -5.48 -0.66 -4.78
C ASP A 130 -5.25 -1.35 -3.44
N GLY A 131 -5.96 -2.46 -3.23
CA GLY A 131 -5.88 -3.21 -1.97
C GLY A 131 -6.85 -4.38 -1.96
N ARG A 132 -7.44 -4.64 -0.80
CA ARG A 132 -8.40 -5.75 -0.63
C ARG A 132 -9.72 -5.30 -0.05
N ASP A 133 -9.77 -4.15 0.63
CA ASP A 133 -10.95 -3.62 1.30
C ASP A 133 -11.11 -2.12 1.06
N MET A 134 -10.62 -1.64 -0.07
CA MET A 134 -10.63 -0.21 -0.40
C MET A 134 -12.04 0.32 -0.54
N ALA A 135 -12.89 -0.40 -1.29
CA ALA A 135 -14.25 0.03 -1.60
C ALA A 135 -15.21 -0.10 -0.43
N THR A 136 -14.92 -0.98 0.53
CA THR A 136 -15.83 -1.25 1.66
C THR A 136 -15.40 -0.56 2.94
N THR A 137 -14.11 -0.42 3.17
CA THR A 137 -13.58 0.03 4.46
C THR A 137 -12.87 1.37 4.38
N ILE A 138 -11.91 1.51 3.46
CA ILE A 138 -11.05 2.70 3.41
C ILE A 138 -11.73 3.86 2.69
N PHE A 139 -12.29 3.60 1.51
CA PHE A 139 -12.94 4.61 0.67
C PHE A 139 -14.32 4.15 0.22
N PRO A 140 -15.28 3.98 1.16
CA PRO A 140 -16.63 3.56 0.79
C PRO A 140 -17.35 4.58 -0.09
N GLU A 141 -16.87 5.82 -0.09
CA GLU A 141 -17.41 6.92 -0.90
C GLU A 141 -16.85 6.98 -2.34
N ALA A 142 -15.97 6.04 -2.72
CA ALA A 142 -15.36 6.05 -4.05
C ALA A 142 -16.40 6.04 -5.18
N GLN A 143 -16.18 6.87 -6.18
CA GLN A 143 -17.09 7.01 -7.32
C GLN A 143 -17.00 5.80 -8.27
N ALA A 144 -15.83 5.18 -8.37
CA ALA A 144 -15.65 3.97 -9.17
C ALA A 144 -15.01 2.89 -8.30
N LYS A 145 -15.62 1.70 -8.32
CA LYS A 145 -15.16 0.56 -7.51
C LYS A 145 -14.98 -0.64 -8.42
N ILE A 146 -13.73 -1.07 -8.56
CA ILE A 146 -13.37 -2.18 -9.44
C ILE A 146 -12.94 -3.36 -8.58
N TYR A 147 -13.47 -4.53 -8.89
CA TYR A 147 -13.10 -5.78 -8.24
C TYR A 147 -12.47 -6.70 -9.29
N LEU A 148 -11.20 -7.05 -9.09
CA LEU A 148 -10.50 -7.97 -9.98
C LEU A 148 -10.51 -9.36 -9.37
N THR A 149 -10.74 -10.35 -10.24
CA THR A 149 -10.66 -11.74 -9.86
C THR A 149 -9.64 -12.45 -10.77
N ALA A 150 -9.13 -13.58 -10.30
CA ALA A 150 -8.26 -14.42 -11.09
C ALA A 150 -8.47 -15.85 -10.64
N SER A 151 -8.36 -16.82 -11.57
CA SER A 151 -8.39 -18.21 -11.20
C SER A 151 -7.21 -18.54 -10.29
N ALA A 152 -7.34 -19.59 -9.47
CA ALA A 152 -6.25 -20.03 -8.61
C ALA A 152 -4.99 -20.35 -9.42
N GLU A 153 -5.16 -20.94 -10.60
CA GLU A 153 -4.08 -21.27 -11.53
C GLU A 153 -3.36 -20.02 -12.02
N SER A 154 -4.10 -19.02 -12.51
CA SER A 154 -3.52 -17.76 -12.97
C SER A 154 -2.78 -17.02 -11.85
N ARG A 155 -3.32 -17.02 -10.64
CA ARG A 155 -2.66 -16.41 -9.49
C ARG A 155 -1.35 -17.10 -9.14
N ALA A 156 -1.33 -18.43 -9.18
CA ALA A 156 -0.15 -19.21 -8.91
C ALA A 156 0.95 -18.93 -9.95
N GLU A 157 0.59 -18.88 -11.23
CA GLU A 157 1.54 -18.57 -12.31
C GLU A 157 2.15 -17.17 -12.14
N ARG A 158 1.33 -16.17 -11.81
CA ARG A 158 1.80 -14.80 -11.58
C ARG A 158 2.73 -14.72 -10.38
N ARG A 159 2.43 -15.45 -9.31
CA ARG A 159 3.26 -15.49 -8.12
C ARG A 159 4.62 -16.09 -8.40
N VAL A 160 4.66 -17.19 -9.16
CA VAL A 160 5.91 -17.83 -9.59
C VAL A 160 6.77 -16.84 -10.38
N LYS A 161 6.17 -16.10 -11.32
CA LYS A 161 6.90 -15.09 -12.09
C LYS A 161 7.47 -13.98 -11.22
N GLN A 162 6.73 -13.52 -10.22
CA GLN A 162 7.20 -12.51 -9.27
C GLN A 162 8.40 -13.00 -8.46
N LEU A 163 8.40 -14.27 -8.08
CA LEU A 163 9.49 -14.85 -7.30
C LEU A 163 10.74 -15.12 -8.15
N GLN A 164 10.58 -15.34 -9.45
CA GLN A 164 11.68 -15.55 -10.40
C GLN A 164 12.29 -14.24 -10.91
N GLY A 165 11.53 -13.18 -10.87
CA GLY A 165 11.97 -11.86 -11.28
C GLY A 165 12.63 -11.13 -10.14
#